data_3667888b5549189c0e9ce3819658193d
#
_entry.id   3667888b5549189c0e9ce3819658193d
#
_cell.length_a   1.000
_cell.length_b   1.000
_cell.length_c   1.000
_cell.angle_alpha   90.00
_cell.angle_beta   90.00
_cell.angle_gamma   90.00
#
_symmetry.space_group_name_H-M   'P 1'
#
loop_
_entity.id
_entity.type
_entity.pdbx_description
1 polymer ?
#
loop_
_entity_poly.entity_id
_entity_poly.type
_entity_poly.pdbx_seq_one_letter_code
_entity_poly.pdbx_strand_id
1 'polypeptide(L)'
;MSLHNVLRQSAYGRNSFHSFTDIEIDASIAIIRQMVELRIRRAFSALALVDKDGNIYPLDMSSIFDILKRHDDIVFPGKLTSIERIYKWSNLYIHSGRGDYAWITYFLEKYLRNLSFGTQKEDGSWSYNNGISLSKETYKMIEHEIESLNSKYTVLKCKPECEIK
;
A
#
# COMPACT_ATOMS: atom_id res chain seq x y z
N MET A 1 0.46 -16.35 -4.64
CA MET A 1 -0.07 -16.17 -3.27
C MET A 1 -0.22 -14.67 -3.05
N SER A 2 -1.37 -14.16 -2.58
CA SER A 2 -1.53 -12.71 -2.37
C SER A 2 -0.85 -12.30 -1.06
N LEU A 3 -0.32 -11.06 -1.00
CA LEU A 3 0.25 -10.49 0.23
C LEU A 3 -0.71 -10.54 1.42
N HIS A 4 -2.01 -10.41 1.16
CA HIS A 4 -3.03 -10.55 2.20
C HIS A 4 -3.08 -11.97 2.79
N ASN A 5 -2.97 -13.02 1.98
CA ASN A 5 -2.94 -14.38 2.49
C ASN A 5 -1.69 -14.62 3.33
N VAL A 6 -0.55 -14.07 2.94
CA VAL A 6 0.69 -14.13 3.72
C VAL A 6 0.53 -13.37 5.04
N LEU A 7 -0.04 -12.15 5.01
CA LEU A 7 -0.32 -11.39 6.23
C LEU A 7 -1.28 -12.15 7.16
N ARG A 8 -2.35 -12.69 6.61
CA ARG A 8 -3.32 -13.46 7.37
C ARG A 8 -2.70 -14.70 8.01
N GLN A 9 -1.87 -15.45 7.29
CA GLN A 9 -1.12 -16.58 7.82
C GLN A 9 -0.14 -16.15 8.93
N SER A 10 0.57 -15.04 8.73
CA SER A 10 1.48 -14.49 9.74
C SER A 10 0.72 -14.03 10.99
N ALA A 11 -0.41 -13.36 10.83
CA ALA A 11 -1.19 -12.84 11.96
C ALA A 11 -1.93 -13.92 12.77
N TYR A 12 -2.44 -14.96 12.08
CA TYR A 12 -3.25 -16.02 12.70
C TYR A 12 -2.51 -17.34 12.91
N GLY A 13 -1.46 -17.59 12.13
CA GLY A 13 -0.64 -18.80 12.21
C GLY A 13 0.56 -18.67 13.14
N ARG A 14 0.58 -17.72 14.04
CA ARG A 14 1.72 -17.38 14.92
C ARG A 14 2.35 -18.58 15.62
N ASN A 15 1.54 -19.51 16.08
CA ASN A 15 2.02 -20.68 16.82
C ASN A 15 2.97 -21.57 16.00
N SER A 16 2.96 -21.48 14.68
CA SER A 16 3.84 -22.26 13.82
C SER A 16 5.19 -21.58 13.54
N PHE A 17 5.27 -20.25 13.70
CA PHE A 17 6.49 -19.48 13.45
C PHE A 17 7.35 -19.28 14.70
N HIS A 18 6.77 -19.36 15.88
CA HIS A 18 7.45 -19.09 17.15
C HIS A 18 8.39 -20.18 17.62
N SER A 19 8.38 -21.35 16.98
CA SER A 19 9.11 -22.50 17.50
C SER A 19 10.61 -22.52 17.18
N PHE A 20 11.14 -21.60 16.35
CA PHE A 20 12.48 -21.79 15.81
C PHE A 20 13.46 -20.60 15.90
N THR A 21 13.06 -19.43 16.32
CA THR A 21 14.00 -18.32 16.51
C THR A 21 13.53 -17.39 17.62
N ASP A 22 14.38 -17.11 18.60
CA ASP A 22 14.18 -16.11 19.66
C ASP A 22 14.14 -14.65 19.13
N ILE A 23 14.28 -14.47 17.84
CA ILE A 23 14.23 -13.16 17.18
C ILE A 23 12.92 -13.09 16.42
N GLU A 24 11.90 -12.64 17.11
CA GLU A 24 10.60 -12.32 16.50
C GLU A 24 10.68 -10.97 15.75
N ILE A 25 11.20 -10.99 14.55
CA ILE A 25 10.83 -9.95 13.60
C ILE A 25 9.39 -10.26 13.22
N ASP A 26 8.45 -9.46 13.68
CA ASP A 26 7.07 -9.63 13.29
C ASP A 26 6.92 -9.35 11.79
N ALA A 27 7.07 -10.40 10.98
CA ALA A 27 6.98 -10.33 9.52
C ALA A 27 5.67 -9.68 9.07
N SER A 28 4.63 -9.71 9.92
CA SER A 28 3.34 -9.09 9.66
C SER A 28 3.46 -7.58 9.45
N ILE A 29 4.32 -6.91 10.20
CA ILE A 29 4.50 -5.45 10.10
C ILE A 29 5.17 -5.09 8.77
N ALA A 30 6.19 -5.85 8.37
CA ALA A 30 6.84 -5.66 7.08
C ALA A 30 5.85 -5.91 5.91
N ILE A 31 4.99 -6.92 6.04
CA ILE A 31 3.96 -7.24 5.06
C ILE A 31 2.89 -6.13 4.99
N ILE A 32 2.47 -5.57 6.15
CA ILE A 32 1.54 -4.44 6.19
C ILE A 32 2.12 -3.24 5.42
N ARG A 33 3.38 -2.90 5.68
CA ARG A 33 4.07 -1.82 4.96
C ARG A 33 4.08 -2.07 3.46
N GLN A 34 4.55 -3.24 3.04
CA GLN A 34 4.61 -3.61 1.62
C GLN A 34 3.23 -3.60 0.97
N MET A 35 2.21 -4.05 1.69
CA MET A 35 0.84 -4.07 1.19
C MET A 35 0.33 -2.66 0.91
N VAL A 36 0.48 -1.72 1.85
CA VAL A 36 0.08 -0.32 1.65
C VAL A 36 0.85 0.29 0.48
N GLU A 37 2.16 0.13 0.47
CA GLU A 37 3.04 0.67 -0.57
C GLU A 37 2.67 0.15 -1.96
N LEU A 38 2.59 -1.16 -2.14
CA LEU A 38 2.27 -1.76 -3.44
C LEU A 38 0.86 -1.43 -3.90
N ARG A 39 -0.13 -1.38 -2.99
CA ARG A 39 -1.51 -1.08 -3.37
C ARG A 39 -1.68 0.36 -3.81
N ILE A 40 -1.07 1.31 -3.12
CA ILE A 40 -1.06 2.72 -3.54
C ILE A 40 -0.32 2.87 -4.87
N ARG A 41 0.88 2.32 -5.01
CA ARG A 41 1.66 2.40 -6.26
C ARG A 41 0.89 1.82 -7.46
N ARG A 42 0.25 0.68 -7.31
CA ARG A 42 -0.53 0.05 -8.38
C ARG A 42 -1.80 0.81 -8.71
N ALA A 43 -2.48 1.36 -7.70
CA ALA A 43 -3.67 2.17 -7.93
C ALA A 43 -3.38 3.34 -8.87
N PHE A 44 -2.25 4.00 -8.69
CA PHE A 44 -1.83 5.17 -9.47
C PHE A 44 -0.78 4.85 -10.56
N SER A 45 -0.67 3.59 -10.96
CA SER A 45 0.20 3.16 -12.08
C SER A 45 1.70 3.48 -11.89
N ALA A 46 2.18 3.73 -10.68
CA ALA A 46 3.53 4.18 -10.41
C ALA A 46 4.31 3.14 -9.58
N LEU A 47 5.09 2.27 -10.24
CA LEU A 47 5.78 1.18 -9.55
C LEU A 47 7.14 1.58 -8.97
N ALA A 48 7.96 2.27 -9.77
CA ALA A 48 9.32 2.64 -9.42
C ALA A 48 9.80 3.80 -10.31
N LEU A 49 10.96 4.33 -9.99
CA LEU A 49 11.69 5.27 -10.83
C LEU A 49 12.80 4.52 -11.59
N VAL A 50 13.04 4.90 -12.83
CA VAL A 50 14.10 4.34 -13.67
C VAL A 50 14.98 5.47 -14.20
N ASP A 51 16.28 5.36 -14.06
CA ASP A 51 17.23 6.31 -14.63
C ASP A 51 17.54 6.00 -16.11
N LYS A 52 18.39 6.82 -16.72
CA LYS A 52 18.80 6.66 -18.13
C LYS A 52 19.60 5.39 -18.38
N ASP A 53 20.22 4.83 -17.35
CA ASP A 53 21.05 3.63 -17.40
C ASP A 53 20.23 2.36 -17.10
N GLY A 54 18.92 2.51 -16.82
CA GLY A 54 18.01 1.41 -16.52
C GLY A 54 18.03 0.95 -15.07
N ASN A 55 18.69 1.67 -14.15
CA ASN A 55 18.66 1.34 -12.74
C ASN A 55 17.31 1.71 -12.14
N ILE A 56 16.82 0.85 -11.25
CA ILE A 56 15.50 0.98 -10.60
C ILE A 56 15.67 1.55 -9.21
N TYR A 57 14.90 2.58 -8.89
CA TYR A 57 14.86 3.25 -7.60
C TYR A 57 13.45 3.23 -7.01
N PRO A 58 13.31 3.15 -5.69
CA PRO A 58 11.99 3.22 -5.06
C PRO A 58 11.40 4.62 -5.20
N LEU A 59 10.07 4.68 -5.36
CA LEU A 59 9.33 5.93 -5.22
C LEU A 59 9.24 6.32 -3.75
N ASP A 60 9.38 7.62 -3.48
CA ASP A 60 9.14 8.15 -2.15
C ASP A 60 7.63 8.17 -1.84
N MET A 61 7.22 7.31 -0.93
CA MET A 61 5.82 7.20 -0.54
C MET A 61 5.30 8.44 0.20
N SER A 62 6.17 9.21 0.87
CA SER A 62 5.76 10.45 1.53
C SER A 62 5.29 11.48 0.50
N SER A 63 6.06 11.65 -0.57
CA SER A 63 5.69 12.53 -1.70
C SER A 63 4.39 12.08 -2.37
N ILE A 64 4.20 10.76 -2.54
CA ILE A 64 2.94 10.23 -3.09
C ILE A 64 1.76 10.57 -2.17
N PHE A 65 1.86 10.33 -0.86
CA PHE A 65 0.80 10.67 0.09
C PHE A 65 0.49 12.17 0.07
N ASP A 66 1.49 13.03 -0.06
CA ASP A 66 1.30 14.48 -0.13
C ASP A 66 0.61 14.91 -1.43
N ILE A 67 0.88 14.25 -2.57
CA ILE A 67 0.10 14.43 -3.79
C ILE A 67 -1.36 14.04 -3.56
N LEU A 68 -1.60 12.84 -3.08
CA LEU A 68 -2.95 12.30 -2.91
C LEU A 68 -3.84 13.13 -1.97
N LYS A 69 -3.26 13.77 -0.95
CA LYS A 69 -3.98 14.65 -0.01
C LYS A 69 -4.46 15.96 -0.65
N ARG A 70 -3.92 16.36 -1.79
CA ARG A 70 -4.32 17.58 -2.50
C ARG A 70 -5.60 17.41 -3.33
N HIS A 71 -6.05 16.16 -3.50
CA HIS A 71 -7.20 15.82 -4.33
C HIS A 71 -8.33 15.25 -3.48
N ASP A 72 -9.35 16.06 -3.23
CA ASP A 72 -10.49 15.72 -2.34
C ASP A 72 -11.50 14.74 -2.97
N ASP A 73 -11.47 14.57 -4.29
CA ASP A 73 -12.40 13.68 -5.02
C ASP A 73 -11.95 12.20 -5.06
N ILE A 74 -10.81 11.88 -4.46
CA ILE A 74 -10.36 10.50 -4.35
C ILE A 74 -11.09 9.82 -3.20
N VAL A 75 -11.82 8.76 -3.52
CA VAL A 75 -12.46 7.90 -2.53
C VAL A 75 -11.53 6.74 -2.21
N PHE A 76 -11.11 6.65 -0.96
CA PHE A 76 -10.34 5.54 -0.41
C PHE A 76 -11.23 4.62 0.42
N PRO A 77 -10.87 3.33 0.58
CA PRO A 77 -11.60 2.37 1.41
C PRO A 77 -11.47 2.65 2.93
N GLY A 78 -10.84 3.74 3.28
CA GLY A 78 -10.64 4.26 4.63
C GLY A 78 -10.07 5.67 4.55
N LYS A 79 -9.81 6.31 5.69
CA LYS A 79 -9.21 7.64 5.70
C LYS A 79 -7.75 7.55 5.22
N LEU A 80 -7.40 8.31 4.17
CA LEU A 80 -6.04 8.37 3.61
C LEU A 80 -5.00 8.69 4.70
N THR A 81 -5.32 9.63 5.61
CA THR A 81 -4.46 9.98 6.74
C THR A 81 -4.21 8.81 7.72
N SER A 82 -5.18 7.91 7.87
CA SER A 82 -5.00 6.70 8.69
C SER A 82 -4.12 5.67 7.97
N ILE A 83 -4.30 5.50 6.67
CA ILE A 83 -3.46 4.62 5.84
C ILE A 83 -2.01 5.11 5.87
N GLU A 84 -1.78 6.42 5.73
CA GLU A 84 -0.46 7.03 5.85
C GLU A 84 0.17 6.81 7.24
N ARG A 85 -0.61 6.99 8.31
CA ARG A 85 -0.13 6.73 9.68
C ARG A 85 0.27 5.28 9.88
N ILE A 86 -0.50 4.33 9.35
CA ILE A 86 -0.16 2.90 9.38
C ILE A 86 1.16 2.66 8.64
N TYR A 87 1.33 3.25 7.47
CA TYR A 87 2.57 3.15 6.70
C TYR A 87 3.77 3.71 7.49
N LYS A 88 3.65 4.92 8.02
CA LYS A 88 4.71 5.58 8.81
C LYS A 88 5.05 4.80 10.07
N TRP A 89 4.03 4.31 10.78
CA TRP A 89 4.21 3.48 11.97
C TRP A 89 4.94 2.17 11.63
N SER A 90 4.52 1.47 10.58
CA SER A 90 5.16 0.23 10.17
C SER A 90 6.61 0.44 9.74
N ASN A 91 6.92 1.57 9.10
CA ASN A 91 8.28 1.95 8.74
C ASN A 91 9.16 2.19 9.98
N LEU A 92 8.64 2.96 10.95
CA LEU A 92 9.34 3.20 12.22
C LEU A 92 9.59 1.91 12.98
N TYR A 93 8.61 1.01 13.03
CA TYR A 93 8.71 -0.28 13.69
C TYR A 93 9.83 -1.14 13.11
N ILE A 94 9.88 -1.27 11.79
CA ILE A 94 10.91 -2.07 11.10
C ILE A 94 12.32 -1.53 11.41
N HIS A 95 12.47 -0.21 11.49
CA HIS A 95 13.78 0.41 11.76
C HIS A 95 14.15 0.44 13.24
N SER A 96 13.19 0.42 14.16
CA SER A 96 13.47 0.49 15.61
C SER A 96 13.64 -0.87 16.29
N GLY A 97 13.27 -1.97 15.61
CA GLY A 97 13.33 -3.32 16.17
C GLY A 97 12.45 -3.55 17.41
N ARG A 98 11.44 -2.69 17.65
CA ARG A 98 10.55 -2.82 18.81
C ARG A 98 9.52 -3.91 18.57
N GLY A 99 9.34 -4.78 19.55
CA GLY A 99 8.25 -5.76 19.55
C GLY A 99 6.90 -5.09 19.77
N ASP A 100 5.87 -5.55 19.07
CA ASP A 100 4.52 -5.00 19.19
C ASP A 100 3.50 -6.10 19.54
N TYR A 101 2.32 -5.66 19.92
CA TYR A 101 1.27 -6.57 20.32
C TYR A 101 0.53 -7.17 19.13
N ALA A 102 0.36 -8.48 19.13
CA ALA A 102 -0.31 -9.24 18.07
C ALA A 102 -1.69 -8.70 17.67
N TRP A 103 -2.43 -8.15 18.64
CA TRP A 103 -3.76 -7.62 18.39
C TRP A 103 -3.75 -6.38 17.48
N ILE A 104 -2.66 -5.58 17.50
CA ILE A 104 -2.52 -4.43 16.59
C ILE A 104 -2.50 -4.91 15.13
N THR A 105 -1.69 -5.92 14.83
CA THR A 105 -1.61 -6.50 13.48
C THR A 105 -2.97 -7.01 13.00
N TYR A 106 -3.75 -7.63 13.89
CA TYR A 106 -5.11 -8.07 13.58
C TYR A 106 -6.04 -6.92 13.20
N PHE A 107 -6.02 -5.81 13.97
CA PHE A 107 -6.83 -4.64 13.64
C PHE A 107 -6.40 -3.97 12.35
N LEU A 108 -5.09 -3.87 12.10
CA LEU A 108 -4.56 -3.30 10.87
C LEU A 108 -4.93 -4.14 9.65
N GLU A 109 -4.89 -5.48 9.75
CA GLU A 109 -5.36 -6.38 8.69
C GLU A 109 -6.82 -6.10 8.34
N LYS A 110 -7.69 -6.02 9.35
CA LYS A 110 -9.12 -5.69 9.15
C LYS A 110 -9.32 -4.32 8.53
N TYR A 111 -8.61 -3.31 9.02
CA TYR A 111 -8.73 -1.94 8.51
C TYR A 111 -8.29 -1.82 7.04
N LEU A 112 -7.22 -2.52 6.67
CA LEU A 112 -6.67 -2.50 5.32
C LEU A 112 -7.31 -3.51 4.36
N ARG A 113 -8.29 -4.28 4.81
CA ARG A 113 -8.91 -5.36 4.02
C ARG A 113 -9.40 -4.89 2.66
N ASN A 114 -10.15 -3.80 2.62
CA ASN A 114 -10.71 -3.27 1.38
C ASN A 114 -9.65 -2.69 0.45
N LEU A 115 -8.58 -2.14 1.01
CA LEU A 115 -7.41 -1.72 0.23
C LEU A 115 -6.70 -2.91 -0.42
N SER A 116 -6.74 -4.08 0.20
CA SER A 116 -6.09 -5.31 -0.29
C SER A 116 -6.91 -6.07 -1.32
N PHE A 117 -8.23 -6.10 -1.15
CA PHE A 117 -9.13 -6.93 -1.97
C PHE A 117 -10.04 -6.13 -2.89
N GLY A 118 -10.12 -4.83 -2.69
CA GLY A 118 -11.13 -4.01 -3.35
C GLY A 118 -12.49 -4.08 -2.65
N THR A 119 -13.54 -3.76 -3.36
CA THR A 119 -14.89 -3.63 -2.83
C THR A 119 -15.77 -4.79 -3.32
N GLN A 120 -16.53 -5.39 -2.42
CA GLN A 120 -17.57 -6.34 -2.80
C GLN A 120 -18.74 -5.56 -3.41
N LYS A 121 -19.17 -5.97 -4.61
CA LYS A 121 -20.32 -5.40 -5.29
C LYS A 121 -21.63 -6.02 -4.76
N GLU A 122 -22.75 -5.39 -5.06
CA GLU A 122 -24.08 -5.86 -4.66
C GLU A 122 -24.42 -7.26 -5.21
N ASP A 123 -23.87 -7.62 -6.36
CA ASP A 123 -24.01 -8.93 -6.98
C ASP A 123 -23.12 -10.02 -6.36
N GLY A 124 -22.42 -9.69 -5.27
CA GLY A 124 -21.48 -10.57 -4.58
C GLY A 124 -20.10 -10.72 -5.24
N SER A 125 -19.91 -10.18 -6.43
CA SER A 125 -18.60 -10.17 -7.09
C SER A 125 -17.64 -9.17 -6.42
N TRP A 126 -16.32 -9.35 -6.62
CA TRP A 126 -15.31 -8.45 -6.08
C TRP A 126 -14.71 -7.57 -7.17
N SER A 127 -14.63 -6.27 -6.89
CA SER A 127 -13.86 -5.32 -7.69
C SER A 127 -12.43 -5.26 -7.17
N TYR A 128 -11.47 -5.66 -8.00
CA TYR A 128 -10.03 -5.63 -7.65
C TYR A 128 -9.39 -4.26 -7.91
N ASN A 129 -10.12 -3.19 -7.58
CA ASN A 129 -9.67 -1.81 -7.75
C ASN A 129 -9.05 -1.22 -6.48
N ASN A 130 -8.58 -2.04 -5.55
CA ASN A 130 -8.06 -1.63 -4.23
C ASN A 130 -9.03 -0.78 -3.39
N GLY A 131 -10.33 -0.75 -3.74
CA GLY A 131 -11.33 0.10 -3.11
C GLY A 131 -11.11 1.60 -3.34
N ILE A 132 -10.27 1.97 -4.31
CA ILE A 132 -9.96 3.36 -4.64
C ILE A 132 -10.73 3.74 -5.90
N SER A 133 -11.44 4.87 -5.86
CA SER A 133 -12.12 5.43 -7.04
C SER A 133 -11.92 6.93 -7.14
N LEU A 134 -11.84 7.45 -8.37
CA LEU A 134 -11.63 8.87 -8.65
C LEU A 134 -12.08 9.22 -10.07
N SER A 135 -12.17 10.52 -10.38
CA SER A 135 -12.47 10.99 -11.74
C SER A 135 -11.28 10.77 -12.68
N LYS A 136 -11.58 10.70 -13.98
CA LYS A 136 -10.54 10.57 -15.01
C LYS A 136 -9.61 11.78 -15.05
N GLU A 137 -10.15 12.97 -14.80
CA GLU A 137 -9.36 14.20 -14.73
C GLU A 137 -8.36 14.15 -13.59
N THR A 138 -8.82 13.82 -12.38
CA THR A 138 -7.96 13.71 -11.19
C THR A 138 -6.90 12.63 -11.37
N TYR A 139 -7.25 11.50 -11.97
CA TYR A 139 -6.26 10.46 -12.25
C TYR A 139 -5.11 11.01 -13.13
N LYS A 140 -5.41 11.74 -14.20
CA LYS A 140 -4.39 12.34 -15.08
C LYS A 140 -3.54 13.39 -14.36
N MET A 141 -4.16 14.20 -13.49
CA MET A 141 -3.44 15.19 -12.69
C MET A 141 -2.43 14.51 -11.77
N ILE A 142 -2.86 13.48 -11.02
CA ILE A 142 -1.99 12.72 -10.12
C ILE A 142 -0.86 12.04 -10.90
N GLU A 143 -1.17 11.41 -12.03
CA GLU A 143 -0.18 10.77 -12.89
C GLU A 143 0.91 11.78 -13.31
N HIS A 144 0.51 12.97 -13.78
CA HIS A 144 1.42 14.04 -14.16
C HIS A 144 2.24 14.54 -12.96
N GLU A 145 1.63 14.74 -11.80
CA GLU A 145 2.33 15.17 -10.59
C GLU A 145 3.37 14.13 -10.13
N ILE A 146 3.06 12.84 -10.19
CA ILE A 146 4.01 11.77 -9.86
C ILE A 146 5.17 11.75 -10.86
N GLU A 147 4.91 11.92 -12.15
CA GLU A 147 5.95 12.00 -13.17
C GLU A 147 6.86 13.22 -12.99
N SER A 148 6.30 14.33 -12.51
CA SER A 148 7.03 15.58 -12.28
C SER A 148 7.87 15.59 -11.00
N LEU A 149 7.69 14.63 -10.08
CA LEU A 149 8.43 14.57 -8.81
C LEU A 149 9.94 14.54 -9.00
N ASN A 150 10.40 13.98 -10.13
CA ASN A 150 11.82 13.91 -10.37
C ASN A 150 12.16 13.85 -11.86
N SER A 151 12.57 14.98 -12.42
CA SER A 151 12.87 15.13 -13.85
C SER A 151 14.03 14.28 -14.37
N LYS A 152 14.82 13.68 -13.49
CA LYS A 152 15.97 12.82 -13.86
C LYS A 152 15.58 11.38 -14.12
N TYR A 153 14.37 10.98 -13.72
CA TYR A 153 13.90 9.60 -13.77
C TYR A 153 12.61 9.50 -14.59
N THR A 154 12.39 8.32 -15.13
CA THR A 154 11.11 7.94 -15.74
C THR A 154 10.34 7.04 -14.79
N VAL A 155 9.03 7.22 -14.68
CA VAL A 155 8.18 6.37 -13.85
C VAL A 155 7.93 5.05 -14.56
N LEU A 156 8.28 3.95 -13.92
CA LEU A 156 7.89 2.61 -14.38
C LEU A 156 6.40 2.39 -14.10
N LYS A 157 5.62 2.26 -15.18
CA LYS A 157 4.16 2.16 -15.10
C LYS A 157 3.65 0.73 -15.15
N CYS A 158 2.47 0.51 -14.58
CA CYS A 158 1.65 -0.68 -14.74
C CYS A 158 0.22 -0.29 -15.16
N LYS A 159 -0.64 -1.27 -15.37
CA LYS A 159 -2.08 -0.99 -15.49
C LYS A 159 -2.61 -0.48 -14.13
N PRO A 160 -3.36 0.64 -14.10
CA PRO A 160 -3.92 1.16 -12.84
C PRO A 160 -4.90 0.17 -12.21
N GLU A 161 -4.79 0.01 -10.89
CA GLU A 161 -5.67 -0.83 -10.09
C GLU A 161 -6.61 0.05 -9.22
N CYS A 162 -7.22 1.08 -9.83
CA CYS A 162 -8.28 1.91 -9.25
C CYS A 162 -9.48 1.99 -10.20
N GLU A 163 -10.63 2.40 -9.68
CA GLU A 163 -11.82 2.67 -10.49
C GLU A 163 -11.75 4.12 -11.01
N ILE A 164 -11.60 4.27 -12.31
CA ILE A 164 -11.59 5.58 -12.98
C ILE A 164 -12.99 5.80 -13.55
N LYS A 165 -13.68 6.84 -13.05
CA LYS A 165 -15.04 7.24 -13.43
C LYS A 165 -15.05 8.30 -14.50
#